data_580dbde2e91820761e071136f806fc07
#
_entry.id   580dbde2e91820761e071136f806fc07
#
_cell.length_a   1.000
_cell.length_b   1.000
_cell.length_c   1.000
_cell.angle_alpha   90.00
_cell.angle_beta   90.00
_cell.angle_gamma   90.00
#
_symmetry.space_group_name_H-M   'P 1'
#
loop_
_entity.id
_entity.type
_entity.pdbx_description
1 polymer ?
#
loop_
_entity_poly.entity_id
_entity_poly.type
_entity_poly.pdbx_seq_one_letter_code
_entity_poly.pdbx_strand_id
1 'polypeptide(L)'
;MKAKVRAALSRFIPHKYAIDASSLGDSEELAWTNLGFWKNTQTYREACRQLADHLAQAVNLNSKDHLLDLGCGQGASLLHWLQHYHPKSLSAVELQASCVNKIQKFIPEISQIFCG
;
A
#
# COMPACT_ATOMS: atom_id res chain seq x y z
N MET A 1 -0.45 -18.86 27.45
CA MET A 1 0.15 -17.64 28.02
C MET A 1 1.17 -16.98 27.09
N LYS A 2 2.11 -17.73 26.51
CA LYS A 2 3.11 -17.18 25.56
C LYS A 2 2.50 -16.50 24.32
N ALA A 3 1.43 -17.06 23.75
CA ALA A 3 0.76 -16.48 22.55
C ALA A 3 0.03 -15.17 22.86
N LYS A 4 -0.59 -15.04 24.03
CA LYS A 4 -1.28 -13.80 24.44
C LYS A 4 -0.32 -12.66 24.76
N VAL A 5 0.82 -12.96 25.36
CA VAL A 5 1.88 -11.96 25.62
C VAL A 5 2.51 -11.49 24.31
N ARG A 6 2.75 -12.41 23.36
CA ARG A 6 3.29 -12.07 22.04
C ARG A 6 2.33 -11.20 21.23
N ALA A 7 1.01 -11.48 21.29
CA ALA A 7 -0.01 -10.66 20.65
C ALA A 7 -0.15 -9.27 21.29
N ALA A 8 0.00 -9.16 22.61
CA ALA A 8 -0.03 -7.87 23.30
C ALA A 8 1.21 -7.03 22.98
N LEU A 9 2.40 -7.65 22.93
CA LEU A 9 3.66 -6.98 22.58
C LEU A 9 3.68 -6.54 21.10
N SER A 10 3.08 -7.31 20.19
CA SER A 10 3.03 -6.96 18.77
C SER A 10 2.26 -5.67 18.47
N ARG A 11 1.41 -5.20 19.41
CA ARG A 11 0.73 -3.90 19.29
C ARG A 11 1.66 -2.71 19.50
N PHE A 12 2.78 -2.91 20.20
CA PHE A 12 3.74 -1.86 20.56
C PHE A 12 5.06 -1.94 19.79
N ILE A 13 5.31 -3.06 19.11
CA ILE A 13 6.52 -3.27 18.31
C ILE A 13 6.14 -3.20 16.84
N PRO A 14 6.76 -2.32 16.04
CA PRO A 14 6.51 -2.28 14.59
C PRO A 14 6.75 -3.65 13.96
N HIS A 15 5.91 -4.01 13.00
CA HIS A 15 6.11 -5.23 12.22
C HIS A 15 7.49 -5.17 11.55
N LYS A 16 8.23 -6.28 11.53
CA LYS A 16 9.61 -6.32 10.99
C LYS A 16 9.74 -5.87 9.54
N TYR A 17 8.65 -5.88 8.78
CA TYR A 17 8.60 -5.40 7.40
C TYR A 17 7.95 -4.02 7.27
N ALA A 18 7.60 -3.39 8.40
CA ALA A 18 7.04 -2.05 8.37
C ALA A 18 8.10 -1.04 7.91
N ILE A 19 7.68 -0.15 7.02
CA ILE A 19 8.51 0.94 6.51
C ILE A 19 8.07 2.22 7.20
N ASP A 20 9.02 2.95 7.77
CA ASP A 20 8.77 4.29 8.28
C ASP A 20 8.82 5.29 7.12
N ALA A 21 7.68 5.45 6.46
CA ALA A 21 7.54 6.31 5.28
C ALA A 21 7.83 7.79 5.61
N SER A 22 7.49 8.24 6.82
CA SER A 22 7.73 9.63 7.23
C SER A 22 9.23 9.95 7.28
N SER A 23 10.06 9.03 7.73
CA SER A 23 11.53 9.17 7.71
C SER A 23 12.09 9.21 6.29
N LEU A 24 11.38 8.67 5.31
CA LEU A 24 11.77 8.67 3.90
C LEU A 24 11.17 9.86 3.11
N GLY A 25 10.34 10.68 3.75
CA GLY A 25 9.77 11.87 3.14
C GLY A 25 8.29 11.75 2.74
N ASP A 26 7.58 10.73 3.20
CA ASP A 26 6.14 10.60 2.99
C ASP A 26 5.38 10.56 4.32
N SER A 27 4.77 11.69 4.68
CA SER A 27 3.98 11.86 5.90
C SER A 27 2.48 11.82 5.65
N GLU A 28 2.05 11.39 4.47
CA GLU A 28 0.63 11.28 4.13
C GLU A 28 -0.06 10.16 4.92
N GLU A 29 -1.39 10.27 5.08
CA GLU A 29 -2.19 9.22 5.73
C GLU A 29 -2.10 7.89 5.00
N LEU A 30 -2.18 7.94 3.67
CA LEU A 30 -1.95 6.79 2.81
C LEU A 30 -0.55 6.90 2.20
N ALA A 31 0.45 6.52 2.98
CA ALA A 31 1.84 6.65 2.60
C ALA A 31 2.31 5.54 1.66
N TRP A 32 3.33 5.84 0.87
CA TRP A 32 4.06 4.86 0.09
C TRP A 32 4.97 4.02 1.00
N THR A 33 5.08 2.74 0.67
CA THR A 33 5.92 1.81 1.44
C THR A 33 6.80 0.91 0.57
N ASN A 34 6.89 1.18 -0.73
CA ASN A 34 7.86 0.51 -1.60
C ASN A 34 9.23 1.22 -1.55
N LEU A 35 10.23 0.64 -2.18
CA LEU A 35 11.60 1.17 -2.18
C LEU A 35 11.86 2.17 -3.32
N GLY A 36 10.91 2.35 -4.22
CA GLY A 36 10.98 3.30 -5.33
C GLY A 36 11.81 2.86 -6.52
N PHE A 37 11.59 3.56 -7.62
CA PHE A 37 12.43 3.52 -8.81
C PHE A 37 13.00 4.91 -9.03
N TRP A 38 14.31 5.07 -8.92
CA TRP A 38 14.99 6.35 -8.72
C TRP A 38 15.60 6.94 -10.00
N LYS A 39 15.12 6.55 -11.14
CA LYS A 39 15.58 7.13 -12.41
C LYS A 39 14.94 8.50 -12.61
N ASN A 40 15.79 9.53 -12.72
CA ASN A 40 15.37 10.90 -12.96
C ASN A 40 14.43 11.48 -11.88
N THR A 41 14.57 11.04 -10.64
CA THR A 41 13.81 11.59 -9.51
C THR A 41 14.68 11.76 -8.28
N GLN A 42 14.34 12.72 -7.43
CA GLN A 42 15.07 13.02 -6.19
C GLN A 42 14.20 12.90 -4.94
N THR A 43 12.89 12.61 -5.10
CA THR A 43 11.98 12.48 -3.97
C THR A 43 11.48 11.06 -3.82
N TYR A 44 11.32 10.62 -2.58
CA TYR A 44 10.82 9.28 -2.26
C TYR A 44 9.43 9.02 -2.86
N ARG A 45 8.50 9.97 -2.70
CA ARG A 45 7.14 9.81 -3.21
C ARG A 45 7.11 9.64 -4.73
N GLU A 46 7.92 10.43 -5.45
CA GLU A 46 8.01 10.32 -6.90
C GLU A 46 8.62 8.97 -7.33
N ALA A 47 9.68 8.54 -6.65
CA ALA A 47 10.31 7.25 -6.91
C ALA A 47 9.33 6.08 -6.70
N CYS A 48 8.49 6.15 -5.67
CA CYS A 48 7.46 5.14 -5.40
C CYS A 48 6.40 5.10 -6.49
N ARG A 49 5.93 6.27 -6.95
CA ARG A 49 4.99 6.35 -8.08
C ARG A 49 5.58 5.79 -9.35
N GLN A 50 6.83 6.12 -9.65
CA GLN A 50 7.50 5.58 -10.83
C GLN A 50 7.58 4.06 -10.81
N LEU A 51 7.89 3.45 -9.66
CA LEU A 51 7.90 1.99 -9.55
C LEU A 51 6.51 1.41 -9.83
N ALA A 52 5.47 1.99 -9.25
CA ALA A 52 4.09 1.56 -9.49
C ALA A 52 3.71 1.68 -10.96
N ASP A 53 4.05 2.79 -11.62
CA ASP A 53 3.76 3.02 -13.03
C ASP A 53 4.51 2.02 -13.93
N HIS A 54 5.76 1.70 -13.62
CA HIS A 54 6.50 0.68 -14.36
C HIS A 54 5.79 -0.69 -14.32
N LEU A 55 5.28 -1.08 -13.15
CA LEU A 55 4.55 -2.34 -13.01
C LEU A 55 3.23 -2.31 -13.79
N ALA A 56 2.47 -1.24 -13.66
CA ALA A 56 1.20 -1.06 -14.36
C ALA A 56 1.37 -1.08 -15.89
N GLN A 57 2.38 -0.38 -16.39
CA GLN A 57 2.69 -0.33 -17.82
C GLN A 57 3.14 -1.69 -18.35
N ALA A 58 3.92 -2.43 -17.58
CA ALA A 58 4.39 -3.76 -17.98
C ALA A 58 3.25 -4.76 -18.25
N VAL A 59 2.11 -4.59 -17.58
CA VAL A 59 0.92 -5.45 -17.76
C VAL A 59 -0.21 -4.76 -18.53
N ASN A 60 0.01 -3.57 -19.05
CA ASN A 60 -1.01 -2.75 -19.71
C ASN A 60 -2.28 -2.56 -18.85
N LEU A 61 -2.09 -2.25 -17.58
CA LEU A 61 -3.19 -2.06 -16.65
C LEU A 61 -4.17 -0.98 -17.17
N ASN A 62 -5.46 -1.33 -17.20
CA ASN A 62 -6.49 -0.44 -17.76
C ASN A 62 -7.84 -0.62 -17.05
N SER A 63 -8.83 0.14 -17.47
CA SER A 63 -10.17 0.19 -16.86
C SER A 63 -11.02 -1.08 -17.02
N LYS A 64 -10.59 -2.04 -17.81
CA LYS A 64 -11.27 -3.34 -17.97
C LYS A 64 -10.75 -4.40 -17.00
N ASP A 65 -9.62 -4.12 -16.32
CA ASP A 65 -8.95 -5.07 -15.46
C ASP A 65 -9.56 -5.13 -14.07
N HIS A 66 -9.53 -6.33 -13.50
CA HIS A 66 -9.73 -6.56 -12.07
C HIS A 66 -8.35 -6.69 -11.42
N LEU A 67 -8.02 -5.74 -10.54
CA LEU A 67 -6.70 -5.65 -9.92
C LEU A 67 -6.75 -6.19 -8.50
N LEU A 68 -5.79 -7.05 -8.17
CA LEU A 68 -5.50 -7.48 -6.80
C LEU A 68 -4.11 -7.01 -6.41
N ASP A 69 -4.05 -6.18 -5.37
CA ASP A 69 -2.79 -5.66 -4.80
C ASP A 69 -2.43 -6.49 -3.56
N LEU A 70 -1.38 -7.30 -3.65
CA LEU A 70 -0.89 -8.13 -2.56
C LEU A 70 0.16 -7.37 -1.75
N GLY A 71 -0.09 -7.17 -0.45
CA GLY A 71 0.82 -6.42 0.40
C GLY A 71 0.77 -4.92 0.12
N CYS A 72 -0.42 -4.34 0.08
CA CYS A 72 -0.62 -2.94 -0.31
C CYS A 72 -0.08 -1.92 0.70
N GLY A 73 0.38 -2.35 1.87
CA GLY A 73 0.94 -1.48 2.90
C GLY A 73 -0.07 -0.44 3.39
N GLN A 74 0.35 0.82 3.46
CA GLN A 74 -0.49 1.91 3.95
C GLN A 74 -1.50 2.44 2.92
N GLY A 75 -1.50 1.94 1.68
CA GLY A 75 -2.56 2.16 0.71
C GLY A 75 -2.29 3.23 -0.35
N ALA A 76 -1.11 3.84 -0.40
CA ALA A 76 -0.80 4.82 -1.44
C ALA A 76 -0.90 4.22 -2.85
N SER A 77 -0.46 2.97 -3.04
CA SER A 77 -0.60 2.27 -4.32
C SER A 77 -2.06 2.13 -4.73
N LEU A 78 -2.94 1.78 -3.80
CA LEU A 78 -4.38 1.62 -4.07
C LEU A 78 -4.99 2.93 -4.57
N LEU A 79 -4.67 4.03 -3.92
CA LEU A 79 -5.12 5.35 -4.35
C LEU A 79 -4.59 5.70 -5.75
N HIS A 80 -3.33 5.38 -6.00
CA HIS A 80 -2.69 5.58 -7.30
C HIS A 80 -3.38 4.78 -8.42
N TRP A 81 -3.70 3.51 -8.18
CA TRP A 81 -4.44 2.68 -9.13
C TRP A 81 -5.81 3.28 -9.45
N LEU A 82 -6.55 3.70 -8.43
CA LEU A 82 -7.88 4.30 -8.62
C LEU A 82 -7.81 5.62 -9.39
N GLN A 83 -6.85 6.48 -9.09
CA GLN A 83 -6.76 7.81 -9.67
C GLN A 83 -6.19 7.84 -11.10
N HIS A 84 -5.30 6.93 -11.43
CA HIS A 84 -4.55 6.99 -12.70
C HIS A 84 -4.85 5.87 -13.68
N TYR A 85 -5.34 4.73 -13.20
CA TYR A 85 -5.60 3.56 -14.05
C TYR A 85 -7.06 3.14 -14.08
N HIS A 86 -7.85 3.53 -13.10
CA HIS A 86 -9.29 3.29 -13.02
C HIS A 86 -9.69 1.83 -13.26
N PRO A 87 -9.09 0.84 -12.57
CA PRO A 87 -9.43 -0.56 -12.80
C PRO A 87 -10.93 -0.80 -12.56
N LYS A 88 -11.48 -1.82 -13.23
CA LYS A 88 -12.91 -2.17 -13.09
C LYS A 88 -13.25 -2.60 -11.66
N SER A 89 -12.34 -3.29 -11.00
CA SER A 89 -12.41 -3.54 -9.56
C SER A 89 -11.01 -3.52 -8.95
N LEU A 90 -10.92 -3.15 -7.68
CA LEU A 90 -9.68 -3.13 -6.93
C LEU A 90 -9.88 -3.88 -5.62
N SER A 91 -9.09 -4.93 -5.43
CA SER A 91 -9.03 -5.70 -4.19
C SER A 91 -7.62 -5.67 -3.64
N ALA A 92 -7.48 -5.83 -2.33
CA ALA A 92 -6.18 -5.81 -1.68
C ALA A 92 -6.09 -6.82 -0.56
N VAL A 93 -4.87 -7.24 -0.25
CA VAL A 93 -4.53 -8.05 0.92
C VAL A 93 -3.40 -7.35 1.65
N GLU A 94 -3.53 -7.18 2.96
CA GLU A 94 -2.50 -6.58 3.80
C GLU A 94 -2.42 -7.31 5.14
N LEU A 95 -1.21 -7.56 5.60
CA LEU A 95 -0.94 -8.29 6.84
C LEU A 95 -1.24 -7.46 8.09
N GLN A 96 -1.00 -6.16 8.03
CA GLN A 96 -1.13 -5.26 9.18
C GLN A 96 -2.56 -4.73 9.31
N ALA A 97 -3.26 -5.13 10.37
CA ALA A 97 -4.64 -4.71 10.63
C ALA A 97 -4.81 -3.18 10.71
N SER A 98 -3.82 -2.46 11.23
CA SER A 98 -3.83 -1.00 11.29
C SER A 98 -3.86 -0.37 9.89
N CYS A 99 -3.16 -0.94 8.92
CA CYS A 99 -3.19 -0.49 7.53
C CYS A 99 -4.55 -0.81 6.89
N VAL A 100 -5.08 -2.00 7.11
CA VAL A 100 -6.41 -2.40 6.61
C VAL A 100 -7.49 -1.43 7.10
N ASN A 101 -7.48 -1.11 8.40
CA ASN A 101 -8.46 -0.19 8.99
C ASN A 101 -8.36 1.21 8.39
N LYS A 102 -7.13 1.70 8.18
CA LYS A 102 -6.88 3.00 7.55
C LYS A 102 -7.40 3.03 6.12
N ILE A 103 -7.11 2.00 5.34
CA ILE A 103 -7.55 1.87 3.94
C ILE A 103 -9.06 1.85 3.85
N GLN A 104 -9.75 1.08 4.69
CA GLN A 104 -11.22 1.04 4.72
C GLN A 104 -11.83 2.40 5.02
N LYS A 105 -11.17 3.20 5.87
CA LYS A 105 -11.62 4.55 6.22
C LYS A 105 -11.43 5.55 5.09
N PHE A 106 -10.26 5.53 4.44
CA PHE A 106 -9.86 6.56 3.48
C PHE A 106 -10.11 6.20 2.01
N ILE A 107 -10.32 4.92 1.69
CA ILE A 107 -10.61 4.44 0.34
C ILE A 107 -11.91 3.62 0.36
N PRO A 108 -13.08 4.27 0.51
CA PRO A 108 -14.36 3.55 0.50
C PRO A 108 -14.67 2.90 -0.85
N GLU A 109 -14.02 3.32 -1.93
CA GLU A 109 -14.19 2.78 -3.29
C GLU A 109 -13.52 1.42 -3.49
N ILE A 110 -12.69 0.96 -2.56
CA ILE A 110 -12.06 -0.35 -2.70
C ILE A 110 -13.11 -1.48 -2.70
N SER A 111 -13.01 -2.38 -3.67
CA SER A 111 -13.99 -3.46 -3.82
C SER A 111 -13.95 -4.44 -2.66
N GLN A 112 -12.76 -4.88 -2.30
CA GLN A 112 -12.52 -5.78 -1.15
C GLN A 112 -11.13 -5.55 -0.60
N ILE A 113 -10.98 -5.65 0.72
CA ILE A 113 -9.69 -5.70 1.39
C ILE A 113 -9.69 -6.76 2.48
N PHE A 114 -8.66 -7.60 2.49
CA PHE A 114 -8.48 -8.70 3.42
C PHE A 114 -7.26 -8.45 4.31
N CYS A 115 -7.41 -8.75 5.60
CA CYS A 115 -6.31 -8.77 6.56
C CYS A 115 -5.80 -10.21 6.71
N GLY A 116 -4.57 -10.43 6.35
CA GLY A 116 -4.05 -11.78 6.50
C GLY A 116 -2.75 -12.11 5.84
#